data_0f40f89536c0071ae716eacfe6d8876e
#
_entry.id   0f40f89536c0071ae716eacfe6d8876e
#
_cell.length_a   1.000
_cell.length_b   1.000
_cell.length_c   1.000
_cell.angle_alpha   90.00
_cell.angle_beta   90.00
_cell.angle_gamma   90.00
#
_symmetry.space_group_name_H-M   'P 1'
#
loop_
_entity.id
_entity.type
_entity.pdbx_description
1 polymer ?
#
loop_
_entity_poly.entity_id
_entity_poly.type
_entity_poly.pdbx_seq_one_letter_code
_entity_poly.pdbx_strand_id
1 'polypeptide(L)'
;MLYLHGGPGSSTSAYDYAFTRKWADVYTVVTWDQRNCGKSYDKEQNNITLTYDLMMNDGKAVTEYVLNYLGKDKLTLLGHSWGTYFGCNLILEYPEYYECYIGTGQLVDMHQNEFAFYENAKNWVGNDPEGLELLKKLSPDNFTEEHFNARNQLMEKYGYGMMVDGTDYNIPATVIFNPYYSFVDWINFFKVDYSVYMKFLMSDEFKKFSLTDKTKYEVSYYNINGNRDYQTNYEQAQAYFDKIDAPYKKMYIMENTTHGLLESKSQAFSDILHEIAKEQEKHRE
;
A
#
# COMPACT_ATOMS: atom_id res chain seq x y z
N MET A 1 14.33 3.23 -6.92
CA MET A 1 13.19 2.78 -6.08
C MET A 1 11.99 2.53 -6.98
N LEU A 2 11.35 1.36 -6.89
CA LEU A 2 10.06 1.07 -7.51
C LEU A 2 8.98 1.20 -6.43
N TYR A 3 7.95 2.02 -6.67
CA TYR A 3 6.84 2.24 -5.75
C TYR A 3 5.61 1.46 -6.20
N LEU A 4 5.07 0.65 -5.28
CA LEU A 4 3.86 -0.15 -5.41
C LEU A 4 2.73 0.50 -4.60
N HIS A 5 1.76 1.08 -5.29
CA HIS A 5 0.61 1.72 -4.64
C HIS A 5 -0.34 0.71 -3.97
N GLY A 6 -1.22 1.21 -3.13
CA GLY A 6 -2.24 0.46 -2.42
C GLY A 6 -3.45 0.07 -3.27
N GLY A 7 -4.49 -0.35 -2.59
CA GLY A 7 -5.76 -0.78 -3.18
C GLY A 7 -6.08 -2.24 -2.87
N PRO A 8 -6.01 -3.18 -3.82
CA PRO A 8 -5.48 -3.09 -5.19
C PRO A 8 -6.25 -2.12 -6.11
N GLY A 9 -5.54 -1.59 -7.10
CA GLY A 9 -6.14 -0.72 -8.13
C GLY A 9 -6.30 0.76 -7.76
N SER A 10 -5.88 1.17 -6.56
CA SER A 10 -5.94 2.59 -6.15
C SER A 10 -4.68 3.33 -6.59
N SER A 11 -4.56 3.58 -7.90
CA SER A 11 -3.45 4.36 -8.45
C SER A 11 -3.34 5.73 -7.80
N THR A 12 -2.11 6.11 -7.46
CA THR A 12 -1.77 7.40 -6.87
C THR A 12 -1.09 8.35 -7.87
N SER A 13 -0.81 7.89 -9.09
CA SER A 13 -0.03 8.63 -10.10
C SER A 13 -0.59 10.01 -10.45
N ALA A 14 -1.88 10.26 -10.17
CA ALA A 14 -2.48 11.58 -10.33
C ALA A 14 -1.92 12.64 -9.36
N TYR A 15 -1.37 12.23 -8.22
CA TYR A 15 -0.90 13.15 -7.16
C TYR A 15 0.37 12.71 -6.43
N ASP A 16 0.89 11.50 -6.65
CA ASP A 16 2.02 10.93 -5.92
C ASP A 16 3.32 11.74 -6.06
N TYR A 17 3.46 12.50 -7.15
CA TYR A 17 4.60 13.39 -7.34
C TYR A 17 4.73 14.45 -6.23
N ALA A 18 3.65 14.78 -5.52
CA ALA A 18 3.67 15.75 -4.43
C ALA A 18 4.49 15.25 -3.23
N PHE A 19 4.45 13.94 -2.98
CA PHE A 19 5.25 13.34 -1.91
C PHE A 19 6.52 12.69 -2.45
N THR A 20 6.52 12.02 -3.60
CA THR A 20 7.70 11.32 -4.13
C THR A 20 8.86 12.27 -4.47
N ARG A 21 8.58 13.49 -4.90
CA ARG A 21 9.62 14.51 -5.16
C ARG A 21 10.47 14.86 -3.93
N LYS A 22 9.96 14.60 -2.71
CA LYS A 22 10.64 14.93 -1.47
C LYS A 22 11.82 14.00 -1.17
N TRP A 23 11.88 12.83 -1.83
CA TRP A 23 13.00 11.88 -1.72
C TRP A 23 13.66 11.57 -3.08
N ALA A 24 13.35 12.40 -4.10
CA ALA A 24 13.93 12.25 -5.44
C ALA A 24 15.42 12.66 -5.51
N ASP A 25 15.96 13.26 -4.48
CA ASP A 25 17.38 13.57 -4.31
C ASP A 25 18.21 12.36 -3.87
N VAL A 26 17.60 11.37 -3.21
CA VAL A 26 18.28 10.14 -2.75
C VAL A 26 17.84 8.89 -3.53
N TYR A 27 16.69 8.92 -4.23
CA TYR A 27 16.19 7.84 -5.06
C TYR A 27 15.74 8.32 -6.43
N THR A 28 16.08 7.59 -7.49
CA THR A 28 15.30 7.65 -8.74
C THR A 28 14.00 6.91 -8.49
N VAL A 29 12.89 7.65 -8.40
CA VAL A 29 11.57 7.07 -8.08
C VAL A 29 10.85 6.69 -9.35
N VAL A 30 10.42 5.44 -9.43
CA VAL A 30 9.55 4.92 -10.48
C VAL A 30 8.22 4.57 -9.84
N THR A 31 7.16 5.26 -10.24
CA THR A 31 5.79 4.93 -9.85
C THR A 31 5.14 4.08 -10.93
N TRP A 32 4.43 3.04 -10.53
CA TRP A 32 3.79 2.11 -11.44
C TRP A 32 2.29 2.03 -11.17
N ASP A 33 1.50 2.44 -12.14
CA ASP A 33 0.07 2.15 -12.15
C ASP A 33 -0.12 0.68 -12.50
N GLN A 34 -0.58 -0.13 -11.55
CA GLN A 34 -0.81 -1.56 -11.73
C GLN A 34 -1.84 -1.78 -12.84
N ARG A 35 -1.95 -3.04 -13.29
CA ARG A 35 -2.83 -3.42 -14.41
C ARG A 35 -4.21 -2.77 -14.32
N ASN A 36 -4.66 -2.19 -15.42
CA ASN A 36 -5.99 -1.59 -15.62
C ASN A 36 -6.39 -0.48 -14.61
N CYS A 37 -5.42 0.24 -14.04
CA CYS A 37 -5.70 1.45 -13.25
C CYS A 37 -4.82 2.62 -13.70
N GLY A 38 -5.19 3.85 -13.32
CA GLY A 38 -4.46 5.06 -13.67
C GLY A 38 -4.13 5.17 -15.16
N LYS A 39 -2.85 5.40 -15.47
CA LYS A 39 -2.35 5.49 -16.85
C LYS A 39 -2.28 4.13 -17.57
N SER A 40 -2.29 3.04 -16.81
CA SER A 40 -2.31 1.66 -17.35
C SER A 40 -3.71 1.17 -17.69
N TYR A 41 -4.73 2.04 -17.61
CA TYR A 41 -6.09 1.68 -17.94
C TYR A 41 -6.23 1.29 -19.41
N ASP A 42 -6.86 0.12 -19.64
CA ASP A 42 -7.26 -0.37 -20.97
C ASP A 42 -8.66 -0.98 -20.88
N LYS A 43 -9.59 -0.40 -21.60
CA LYS A 43 -10.99 -0.86 -21.64
C LYS A 43 -11.15 -2.33 -22.06
N GLU A 44 -10.23 -2.85 -22.87
CA GLU A 44 -10.26 -4.25 -23.32
C GLU A 44 -9.98 -5.22 -22.18
N GLN A 45 -9.38 -4.73 -21.09
CA GLN A 45 -9.10 -5.48 -19.88
C GLN A 45 -10.18 -5.41 -18.80
N ASN A 46 -11.28 -4.70 -19.03
CA ASN A 46 -12.38 -4.59 -18.04
C ASN A 46 -13.08 -5.93 -17.76
N ASN A 47 -12.90 -6.94 -18.61
CA ASN A 47 -13.50 -8.26 -18.44
C ASN A 47 -12.50 -9.36 -18.02
N ILE A 48 -11.24 -8.98 -17.72
CA ILE A 48 -10.26 -9.96 -17.24
C ILE A 48 -10.63 -10.44 -15.84
N THR A 49 -10.25 -11.68 -15.54
CA THR A 49 -10.18 -12.16 -14.17
C THR A 49 -8.81 -11.81 -13.62
N LEU A 50 -8.77 -10.88 -12.68
CA LEU A 50 -7.55 -10.56 -11.97
C LEU A 50 -7.23 -11.70 -11.01
N THR A 51 -6.02 -12.25 -11.11
CA THR A 51 -5.50 -13.28 -10.22
C THR A 51 -4.21 -12.82 -9.59
N TYR A 52 -3.86 -13.39 -8.46
CA TYR A 52 -2.59 -13.13 -7.81
C TYR A 52 -1.40 -13.44 -8.73
N ASP A 53 -1.40 -14.59 -9.39
CA ASP A 53 -0.33 -15.00 -10.30
C ASP A 53 -0.15 -14.01 -11.48
N LEU A 54 -1.26 -13.50 -12.02
CA LEU A 54 -1.20 -12.48 -13.08
C LEU A 54 -0.52 -11.20 -12.58
N MET A 55 -0.85 -10.77 -11.37
CA MET A 55 -0.25 -9.58 -10.77
C MET A 55 1.24 -9.80 -10.46
N MET A 56 1.62 -10.98 -9.97
CA MET A 56 3.03 -11.33 -9.72
C MET A 56 3.86 -11.33 -11.02
N ASN A 57 3.31 -11.87 -12.11
CA ASN A 57 3.94 -11.81 -13.42
C ASN A 57 4.13 -10.37 -13.92
N ASP A 58 3.12 -9.50 -13.71
CA ASP A 58 3.23 -8.08 -14.03
C ASP A 58 4.33 -7.40 -13.20
N GLY A 59 4.38 -7.66 -11.89
CA GLY A 59 5.39 -7.10 -11.00
C GLY A 59 6.81 -7.51 -11.38
N LYS A 60 7.01 -8.78 -11.74
CA LYS A 60 8.28 -9.26 -12.26
C LYS A 60 8.66 -8.54 -13.56
N ALA A 61 7.74 -8.51 -14.53
CA ALA A 61 8.01 -7.89 -15.83
C ALA A 61 8.34 -6.40 -15.72
N VAL A 62 7.62 -5.66 -14.86
CA VAL A 62 7.91 -4.25 -14.60
C VAL A 62 9.25 -4.09 -13.89
N THR A 63 9.58 -4.93 -12.94
CA THR A 63 10.88 -4.91 -12.24
C THR A 63 12.03 -5.11 -13.25
N GLU A 64 11.95 -6.14 -14.10
CA GLU A 64 12.95 -6.41 -15.13
C GLU A 64 13.07 -5.26 -16.13
N TYR A 65 11.94 -4.68 -16.54
CA TYR A 65 11.94 -3.50 -17.41
C TYR A 65 12.66 -2.31 -16.77
N VAL A 66 12.37 -2.01 -15.51
CA VAL A 66 12.96 -0.87 -14.78
C VAL A 66 14.45 -1.08 -14.55
N LEU A 67 14.88 -2.30 -14.19
CA LEU A 67 16.30 -2.67 -14.06
C LEU A 67 17.06 -2.41 -15.37
N ASN A 68 16.53 -2.92 -16.48
CA ASN A 68 17.11 -2.72 -17.82
C ASN A 68 17.15 -1.23 -18.20
N TYR A 69 16.04 -0.52 -18.00
CA TYR A 69 15.94 0.90 -18.37
C TYR A 69 16.92 1.79 -17.60
N LEU A 70 17.12 1.49 -16.31
CA LEU A 70 18.03 2.26 -15.43
C LEU A 70 19.47 1.73 -15.47
N GLY A 71 19.74 0.60 -16.10
CA GLY A 71 21.06 -0.05 -16.10
C GLY A 71 21.50 -0.42 -14.68
N LYS A 72 20.57 -0.96 -13.86
CA LYS A 72 20.82 -1.37 -12.49
C LYS A 72 20.62 -2.87 -12.32
N ASP A 73 21.37 -3.47 -11.39
CA ASP A 73 21.25 -4.89 -11.07
C ASP A 73 20.15 -5.14 -10.03
N LYS A 74 19.91 -4.17 -9.14
CA LYS A 74 18.93 -4.27 -8.06
C LYS A 74 18.16 -2.96 -7.86
N LEU A 75 16.95 -3.09 -7.30
CA LEU A 75 16.07 -1.98 -6.93
C LEU A 75 15.78 -1.96 -5.43
N THR A 76 15.55 -0.79 -4.88
CA THR A 76 14.77 -0.64 -3.65
C THR A 76 13.28 -0.77 -4.00
N LEU A 77 12.54 -1.61 -3.29
CA LEU A 77 11.10 -1.80 -3.46
C LEU A 77 10.35 -1.13 -2.31
N LEU A 78 9.46 -0.19 -2.61
CA LEU A 78 8.58 0.46 -1.63
C LEU A 78 7.14 0.03 -1.90
N GLY A 79 6.51 -0.62 -0.93
CA GLY A 79 5.10 -0.97 -0.99
C GLY A 79 4.26 -0.19 0.01
N HIS A 80 3.04 0.24 -0.39
CA HIS A 80 2.05 0.83 0.50
C HIS A 80 0.78 -0.02 0.54
N SER A 81 0.27 -0.31 1.76
CA SER A 81 -1.01 -1.02 1.92
C SER A 81 -1.02 -2.37 1.17
N TRP A 82 -1.94 -2.60 0.23
CA TRP A 82 -1.91 -3.73 -0.71
C TRP A 82 -0.52 -3.94 -1.33
N GLY A 83 0.15 -2.85 -1.71
CA GLY A 83 1.49 -2.91 -2.26
C GLY A 83 2.53 -3.55 -1.33
N THR A 84 2.28 -3.60 -0.01
CA THR A 84 3.17 -4.27 0.94
C THR A 84 3.08 -5.78 0.85
N TYR A 85 1.88 -6.32 0.69
CA TYR A 85 1.73 -7.75 0.47
C TYR A 85 2.32 -8.18 -0.86
N PHE A 86 1.98 -7.43 -1.87
CA PHE A 86 2.50 -7.67 -3.21
C PHE A 86 4.04 -7.59 -3.20
N GLY A 87 4.60 -6.56 -2.60
CA GLY A 87 6.04 -6.37 -2.47
C GLY A 87 6.74 -7.47 -1.66
N CYS A 88 6.18 -7.90 -0.52
CA CYS A 88 6.72 -9.01 0.25
C CYS A 88 6.82 -10.29 -0.58
N ASN A 89 5.81 -10.60 -1.38
CA ASN A 89 5.87 -11.80 -2.22
C ASN A 89 6.84 -11.65 -3.39
N LEU A 90 6.99 -10.44 -3.96
CA LEU A 90 8.01 -10.20 -4.99
C LEU A 90 9.43 -10.41 -4.46
N ILE A 91 9.75 -9.92 -3.25
CA ILE A 91 11.09 -10.12 -2.67
C ILE A 91 11.33 -11.53 -2.16
N LEU A 92 10.26 -12.32 -1.90
CA LEU A 92 10.36 -13.74 -1.58
C LEU A 92 10.63 -14.59 -2.81
N GLU A 93 9.99 -14.26 -3.92
CA GLU A 93 10.06 -15.04 -5.16
C GLU A 93 11.26 -14.66 -6.03
N TYR A 94 11.65 -13.36 -6.02
CA TYR A 94 12.72 -12.81 -6.86
C TYR A 94 13.70 -11.93 -6.04
N PRO A 95 14.32 -12.46 -4.96
CA PRO A 95 15.18 -11.66 -4.07
C PRO A 95 16.39 -11.06 -4.79
N GLU A 96 16.83 -11.68 -5.90
CA GLU A 96 17.97 -11.21 -6.72
C GLU A 96 17.73 -9.84 -7.34
N TYR A 97 16.49 -9.42 -7.54
CA TYR A 97 16.16 -8.12 -8.13
C TYR A 97 16.14 -6.96 -7.13
N TYR A 98 16.20 -7.27 -5.84
CA TYR A 98 16.00 -6.24 -4.83
C TYR A 98 17.18 -6.15 -3.86
N GLU A 99 17.58 -4.93 -3.54
CA GLU A 99 18.58 -4.65 -2.52
C GLU A 99 17.96 -4.45 -1.15
N CYS A 100 16.76 -3.88 -1.13
CA CYS A 100 15.99 -3.69 0.09
C CYS A 100 14.49 -3.55 -0.22
N TYR A 101 13.71 -3.88 0.79
CA TYR A 101 12.27 -3.69 0.83
C TYR A 101 11.89 -2.69 1.92
N ILE A 102 10.95 -1.80 1.60
CA ILE A 102 10.35 -0.84 2.52
C ILE A 102 8.84 -1.03 2.46
N GLY A 103 8.22 -1.52 3.53
CA GLY A 103 6.78 -1.62 3.66
C GLY A 103 6.22 -0.43 4.42
N THR A 104 5.07 0.11 4.01
CA THR A 104 4.36 1.15 4.73
C THR A 104 2.86 0.87 4.77
N GLY A 105 2.25 0.96 5.97
CA GLY A 105 0.91 0.43 6.18
C GLY A 105 0.86 -1.06 5.86
N GLN A 106 1.66 -1.86 6.55
CA GLN A 106 1.92 -3.27 6.21
C GLN A 106 0.69 -4.15 6.40
N LEU A 107 0.20 -4.72 5.31
CA LEU A 107 -0.82 -5.76 5.34
C LEU A 107 -0.15 -7.13 5.58
N VAL A 108 -0.60 -7.85 6.59
CA VAL A 108 0.00 -9.13 7.00
C VAL A 108 -0.92 -10.31 6.71
N ASP A 109 -2.15 -10.24 7.19
CA ASP A 109 -3.13 -11.32 7.07
C ASP A 109 -4.52 -10.69 6.98
N MET A 110 -5.22 -10.97 5.90
CA MET A 110 -6.48 -10.27 5.60
C MET A 110 -7.59 -10.65 6.59
N HIS A 111 -7.71 -11.93 6.92
CA HIS A 111 -8.72 -12.40 7.85
C HIS A 111 -8.49 -11.85 9.27
N GLN A 112 -7.25 -11.97 9.77
CA GLN A 112 -6.91 -11.42 11.09
C GLN A 112 -7.06 -9.90 11.14
N ASN A 113 -6.74 -9.20 10.03
CA ASN A 113 -6.92 -7.76 9.92
C ASN A 113 -8.39 -7.35 10.10
N GLU A 114 -9.32 -8.04 9.43
CA GLU A 114 -10.74 -7.72 9.54
C GLU A 114 -11.33 -8.07 10.91
N PHE A 115 -10.87 -9.15 11.55
CA PHE A 115 -11.25 -9.44 12.94
C PHE A 115 -10.72 -8.39 13.91
N ALA A 116 -9.45 -8.00 13.79
CA ALA A 116 -8.87 -6.94 14.63
C ALA A 116 -9.61 -5.60 14.41
N PHE A 117 -9.95 -5.29 13.17
CA PHE A 117 -10.77 -4.12 12.86
C PHE A 117 -12.13 -4.17 13.57
N TYR A 118 -12.84 -5.29 13.48
CA TYR A 118 -14.15 -5.47 14.11
C TYR A 118 -14.09 -5.28 15.64
N GLU A 119 -13.09 -5.85 16.30
CA GLU A 119 -12.89 -5.69 17.75
C GLU A 119 -12.59 -4.23 18.12
N ASN A 120 -11.75 -3.54 17.36
CA ASN A 120 -11.47 -2.12 17.58
C ASN A 120 -12.72 -1.26 17.34
N ALA A 121 -13.48 -1.52 16.28
CA ALA A 121 -14.70 -0.79 15.95
C ALA A 121 -15.75 -0.90 17.05
N LYS A 122 -15.91 -2.06 17.69
CA LYS A 122 -16.78 -2.20 18.86
C LYS A 122 -16.42 -1.23 19.99
N ASN A 123 -15.12 -1.08 20.24
CA ASN A 123 -14.64 -0.16 21.28
C ASN A 123 -14.90 1.31 20.91
N TRP A 124 -14.74 1.68 19.63
CA TRP A 124 -15.01 3.06 19.18
C TRP A 124 -16.49 3.41 19.24
N VAL A 125 -17.33 2.47 18.81
CA VAL A 125 -18.79 2.66 18.74
C VAL A 125 -19.43 2.79 20.10
N GLY A 126 -19.02 1.98 21.06
CA GLY A 126 -19.64 1.97 22.40
C GLY A 126 -21.16 1.86 22.31
N ASN A 127 -21.87 2.91 22.74
CA ASN A 127 -23.34 2.97 22.70
C ASN A 127 -23.90 3.92 21.62
N ASP A 128 -23.09 4.36 20.65
CA ASP A 128 -23.55 5.21 19.55
C ASP A 128 -24.53 4.44 18.64
N PRO A 129 -25.82 4.85 18.55
CA PRO A 129 -26.83 4.12 17.79
C PRO A 129 -26.46 3.97 16.30
N GLU A 130 -25.90 5.01 15.69
CA GLU A 130 -25.51 4.97 14.27
C GLU A 130 -24.31 4.04 14.05
N GLY A 131 -23.33 4.09 14.94
CA GLY A 131 -22.19 3.18 14.92
C GLY A 131 -22.61 1.72 15.10
N LEU A 132 -23.59 1.45 15.98
CA LEU A 132 -24.14 0.09 16.17
C LEU A 132 -24.83 -0.44 14.91
N GLU A 133 -25.53 0.40 14.14
CA GLU A 133 -26.10 -0.02 12.85
C GLU A 133 -25.02 -0.32 11.81
N LEU A 134 -23.90 0.40 11.80
CA LEU A 134 -22.78 0.10 10.93
C LEU A 134 -22.06 -1.20 11.35
N LEU A 135 -21.88 -1.44 12.65
CA LEU A 135 -21.29 -2.69 13.16
C LEU A 135 -22.05 -3.94 12.70
N LYS A 136 -23.37 -3.88 12.62
CA LYS A 136 -24.21 -5.01 12.14
C LYS A 136 -23.93 -5.40 10.70
N LYS A 137 -23.38 -4.50 9.90
CA LYS A 137 -23.05 -4.71 8.48
C LYS A 137 -21.65 -5.30 8.31
N LEU A 138 -20.84 -5.32 9.35
CA LEU A 138 -19.52 -5.92 9.31
C LEU A 138 -19.63 -7.45 9.32
N SER A 139 -18.90 -8.09 8.44
CA SER A 139 -18.78 -9.55 8.33
C SER A 139 -17.31 -9.91 8.15
N PRO A 140 -16.53 -10.03 9.23
CA PRO A 140 -15.10 -10.33 9.15
C PRO A 140 -14.75 -11.64 8.45
N ASP A 141 -15.67 -12.61 8.47
CA ASP A 141 -15.51 -13.91 7.80
C ASP A 141 -15.88 -13.88 6.32
N ASN A 142 -16.66 -12.88 5.89
CA ASN A 142 -17.18 -12.84 4.53
C ASN A 142 -17.23 -11.40 4.01
N PHE A 143 -16.16 -10.96 3.38
CA PHE A 143 -16.02 -9.61 2.84
C PHE A 143 -17.03 -9.40 1.72
N THR A 144 -17.95 -8.48 1.94
CA THR A 144 -18.91 -8.01 0.96
C THR A 144 -18.67 -6.53 0.69
N GLU A 145 -19.25 -5.99 -0.36
CA GLU A 145 -19.21 -4.55 -0.61
C GLU A 145 -19.85 -3.77 0.56
N GLU A 146 -20.92 -4.30 1.17
CA GLU A 146 -21.56 -3.71 2.35
C GLU A 146 -20.60 -3.68 3.54
N HIS A 147 -19.83 -4.74 3.76
CA HIS A 147 -18.80 -4.80 4.79
C HIS A 147 -17.75 -3.69 4.61
N PHE A 148 -17.16 -3.57 3.40
CA PHE A 148 -16.16 -2.54 3.13
C PHE A 148 -16.71 -1.11 3.25
N ASN A 149 -17.93 -0.89 2.81
CA ASN A 149 -18.59 0.41 2.93
C ASN A 149 -18.84 0.77 4.40
N ALA A 150 -19.33 -0.15 5.21
CA ALA A 150 -19.55 0.07 6.66
C ALA A 150 -18.22 0.29 7.39
N ARG A 151 -17.19 -0.47 7.05
CA ARG A 151 -15.83 -0.35 7.58
C ARG A 151 -15.26 1.06 7.34
N ASN A 152 -15.35 1.55 6.11
CA ASN A 152 -14.87 2.89 5.75
C ASN A 152 -15.64 3.99 6.50
N GLN A 153 -16.99 3.86 6.59
CA GLN A 153 -17.81 4.82 7.34
C GLN A 153 -17.46 4.84 8.83
N LEU A 154 -17.19 3.70 9.44
CA LEU A 154 -16.75 3.62 10.85
C LEU A 154 -15.39 4.31 11.03
N MET A 155 -14.41 4.04 10.16
CA MET A 155 -13.11 4.70 10.25
C MET A 155 -13.24 6.22 10.13
N GLU A 156 -13.97 6.71 9.14
CA GLU A 156 -14.18 8.17 8.97
C GLU A 156 -14.89 8.78 10.18
N LYS A 157 -15.98 8.16 10.64
CA LYS A 157 -16.78 8.66 11.77
C LYS A 157 -15.98 8.78 13.06
N TYR A 158 -15.08 7.82 13.33
CA TYR A 158 -14.30 7.78 14.59
C TYR A 158 -12.87 8.32 14.47
N GLY A 159 -12.54 8.97 13.35
CA GLY A 159 -11.27 9.67 13.18
C GLY A 159 -10.08 8.75 12.90
N TYR A 160 -10.31 7.64 12.19
CA TYR A 160 -9.29 6.71 11.74
C TYR A 160 -9.24 6.57 10.21
N GLY A 161 -9.99 7.38 9.49
CA GLY A 161 -9.98 7.41 8.03
C GLY A 161 -8.59 7.74 7.49
N MET A 162 -8.33 7.32 6.27
CA MET A 162 -7.02 7.46 5.62
C MET A 162 -6.52 8.92 5.57
N MET A 163 -7.43 9.87 5.37
CA MET A 163 -7.11 11.30 5.23
C MET A 163 -7.53 12.16 6.44
N VAL A 164 -7.84 11.55 7.56
CA VAL A 164 -8.36 12.27 8.74
C VAL A 164 -7.36 13.28 9.29
N ASP A 165 -6.08 13.02 9.17
CA ASP A 165 -5.01 13.91 9.60
C ASP A 165 -4.75 15.06 8.60
N GLY A 166 -5.56 15.16 7.53
CA GLY A 166 -5.36 16.08 6.43
C GLY A 166 -4.21 15.67 5.52
N THR A 167 -3.71 16.63 4.74
CA THR A 167 -2.53 16.44 3.89
C THR A 167 -1.62 17.66 4.01
N ASP A 168 -0.33 17.46 3.87
CA ASP A 168 0.66 18.54 3.87
C ASP A 168 0.82 19.22 2.49
N TYR A 169 -0.06 18.88 1.54
CA TYR A 169 -0.19 19.51 0.23
C TYR A 169 -1.67 19.57 -0.21
N ASN A 170 -1.98 20.44 -1.15
CA ASN A 170 -3.35 20.60 -1.67
C ASN A 170 -3.63 19.54 -2.75
N ILE A 171 -4.32 18.44 -2.42
CA ILE A 171 -4.62 17.36 -3.38
C ILE A 171 -5.36 17.86 -4.63
N PRO A 172 -6.47 18.61 -4.56
CA PRO A 172 -7.12 19.13 -5.75
C PRO A 172 -6.20 19.93 -6.68
N ALA A 173 -5.40 20.83 -6.12
CA ALA A 173 -4.44 21.58 -6.92
C ALA A 173 -3.35 20.69 -7.51
N THR A 174 -2.85 19.72 -6.73
CA THR A 174 -1.85 18.75 -7.18
C THR A 174 -2.38 17.93 -8.36
N VAL A 175 -3.62 17.44 -8.28
CA VAL A 175 -4.27 16.70 -9.37
C VAL A 175 -4.43 17.58 -10.62
N ILE A 176 -5.03 18.76 -10.48
CA ILE A 176 -5.32 19.67 -11.61
C ILE A 176 -4.03 20.10 -12.33
N PHE A 177 -2.98 20.40 -11.58
CA PHE A 177 -1.71 20.90 -12.12
C PHE A 177 -0.64 19.81 -12.26
N ASN A 178 -1.03 18.53 -12.36
CA ASN A 178 -0.10 17.42 -12.54
C ASN A 178 0.68 17.58 -13.87
N PRO A 179 2.01 17.80 -13.82
CA PRO A 179 2.81 18.01 -15.01
C PRO A 179 3.08 16.72 -15.82
N TYR A 180 2.77 15.57 -15.24
CA TYR A 180 3.05 14.25 -15.81
C TYR A 180 1.85 13.59 -16.47
N TYR A 181 0.66 14.24 -16.40
CA TYR A 181 -0.58 13.74 -17.00
C TYR A 181 -0.87 14.47 -18.31
N SER A 182 -0.98 13.71 -19.38
CA SER A 182 -1.54 14.21 -20.65
C SER A 182 -3.07 14.23 -20.59
N PHE A 183 -3.70 14.87 -21.59
CA PHE A 183 -5.16 14.86 -21.71
C PHE A 183 -5.73 13.43 -21.84
N VAL A 184 -5.01 12.53 -22.53
CA VAL A 184 -5.40 11.12 -22.67
C VAL A 184 -5.32 10.39 -21.33
N ASP A 185 -4.29 10.65 -20.51
CA ASP A 185 -4.16 10.07 -19.17
C ASP A 185 -5.34 10.47 -18.28
N TRP A 186 -5.80 11.74 -18.36
CA TRP A 186 -6.98 12.16 -17.61
C TRP A 186 -8.26 11.46 -18.09
N ILE A 187 -8.44 11.29 -19.40
CA ILE A 187 -9.56 10.52 -19.93
C ILE A 187 -9.53 9.08 -19.39
N ASN A 188 -8.38 8.44 -19.38
CA ASN A 188 -8.21 7.08 -18.87
C ASN A 188 -8.49 7.02 -17.37
N PHE A 189 -7.93 7.95 -16.61
CA PHE A 189 -8.12 8.02 -15.16
C PHE A 189 -9.61 8.05 -14.76
N PHE A 190 -10.43 8.85 -15.47
CA PHE A 190 -11.87 8.93 -15.21
C PHE A 190 -12.68 7.75 -15.76
N LYS A 191 -12.09 6.90 -16.60
CA LYS A 191 -12.75 5.71 -17.17
C LYS A 191 -12.43 4.42 -16.45
N VAL A 192 -11.52 4.43 -15.48
CA VAL A 192 -11.15 3.23 -14.72
C VAL A 192 -12.40 2.54 -14.19
N ASP A 193 -12.54 1.27 -14.53
CA ASP A 193 -13.58 0.39 -13.99
C ASP A 193 -13.03 -0.41 -12.80
N TYR A 194 -13.36 0.04 -11.61
CA TYR A 194 -12.95 -0.61 -10.37
C TYR A 194 -13.63 -1.97 -10.12
N SER A 195 -14.60 -2.38 -10.93
CA SER A 195 -15.30 -3.65 -10.76
C SER A 195 -14.36 -4.86 -10.86
N VAL A 196 -13.30 -4.78 -11.67
CA VAL A 196 -12.26 -5.80 -11.79
C VAL A 196 -11.57 -6.03 -10.44
N TYR A 197 -11.18 -4.95 -9.80
CA TYR A 197 -10.52 -4.98 -8.50
C TYR A 197 -11.46 -5.36 -7.36
N MET A 198 -12.72 -4.89 -7.40
CA MET A 198 -13.72 -5.28 -6.42
C MET A 198 -14.02 -6.78 -6.47
N LYS A 199 -14.06 -7.39 -7.66
CA LYS A 199 -14.18 -8.85 -7.80
C LYS A 199 -13.00 -9.59 -7.18
N PHE A 200 -11.78 -9.08 -7.36
CA PHE A 200 -10.58 -9.66 -6.76
C PHE A 200 -10.59 -9.51 -5.24
N LEU A 201 -10.91 -8.35 -4.69
CA LEU A 201 -11.03 -8.10 -3.25
C LEU A 201 -12.06 -9.02 -2.56
N MET A 202 -13.15 -9.37 -3.27
CA MET A 202 -14.17 -10.29 -2.75
C MET A 202 -13.87 -11.76 -3.05
N SER A 203 -12.77 -12.08 -3.73
CA SER A 203 -12.39 -13.45 -4.05
C SER A 203 -11.90 -14.23 -2.84
N ASP A 204 -12.05 -15.57 -2.89
CA ASP A 204 -11.49 -16.46 -1.87
C ASP A 204 -9.95 -16.42 -1.84
N GLU A 205 -9.31 -16.06 -2.94
CA GLU A 205 -7.87 -15.88 -3.04
C GLU A 205 -7.43 -14.72 -2.15
N PHE A 206 -8.08 -13.55 -2.28
CA PHE A 206 -7.78 -12.38 -1.46
C PHE A 206 -8.10 -12.57 0.02
N LYS A 207 -9.20 -13.25 0.34
CA LYS A 207 -9.60 -13.53 1.72
C LYS A 207 -8.61 -14.42 2.47
N LYS A 208 -7.94 -15.33 1.77
CA LYS A 208 -6.96 -16.28 2.34
C LYS A 208 -5.53 -15.73 2.41
N PHE A 209 -5.38 -14.49 2.09
CA PHE A 209 -4.13 -13.80 2.01
C PHE A 209 -3.42 -13.72 3.36
N SER A 210 -2.22 -14.29 3.46
CA SER A 210 -1.43 -14.28 4.69
C SER A 210 0.07 -14.31 4.41
N LEU A 211 0.81 -13.53 5.20
CA LEU A 211 2.28 -13.56 5.31
C LEU A 211 2.74 -14.18 6.62
N THR A 212 1.86 -14.63 7.50
CA THR A 212 2.18 -15.02 8.88
C THR A 212 3.29 -16.09 8.98
N ASP A 213 3.36 -17.00 8.01
CA ASP A 213 4.37 -18.06 7.93
C ASP A 213 5.55 -17.69 7.01
N LYS A 214 5.52 -16.52 6.38
CA LYS A 214 6.53 -16.03 5.45
C LYS A 214 7.41 -15.00 6.13
N THR A 215 8.30 -15.45 7.00
CA THR A 215 9.11 -14.55 7.85
C THR A 215 10.59 -14.50 7.50
N LYS A 216 11.06 -15.29 6.54
CA LYS A 216 12.47 -15.31 6.13
C LYS A 216 12.65 -14.57 4.81
N TYR A 217 13.47 -13.53 4.85
CA TYR A 217 13.77 -12.68 3.70
C TYR A 217 15.28 -12.63 3.44
N GLU A 218 15.66 -12.64 2.17
CA GLU A 218 17.07 -12.54 1.74
C GLU A 218 17.51 -11.08 1.51
N VAL A 219 16.58 -10.13 1.63
CA VAL A 219 16.82 -8.70 1.44
C VAL A 219 16.64 -7.93 2.76
N SER A 220 17.28 -6.78 2.89
CA SER A 220 17.05 -5.88 4.04
C SER A 220 15.59 -5.44 4.09
N TYR A 221 14.99 -5.48 5.28
CA TYR A 221 13.55 -5.26 5.49
C TYR A 221 13.29 -4.06 6.39
N TYR A 222 12.69 -3.03 5.82
CA TYR A 222 12.25 -1.85 6.56
C TYR A 222 10.73 -1.80 6.62
N ASN A 223 10.21 -1.29 7.73
CA ASN A 223 8.76 -1.10 7.89
C ASN A 223 8.48 0.28 8.49
N ILE A 224 7.55 1.04 7.91
CA ILE A 224 7.15 2.37 8.35
C ILE A 224 5.63 2.36 8.55
N ASN A 225 5.14 2.45 9.79
CA ASN A 225 3.71 2.42 10.06
C ASN A 225 3.26 3.59 10.95
N GLY A 226 2.02 4.02 10.74
CA GLY A 226 1.34 4.88 11.68
C GLY A 226 0.75 4.08 12.84
N ASN A 227 0.88 4.56 14.08
CA ASN A 227 0.36 3.86 15.26
C ASN A 227 -1.16 3.99 15.44
N ARG A 228 -1.84 4.72 14.54
CA ARG A 228 -3.31 4.81 14.43
C ARG A 228 -3.83 4.20 13.13
N ASP A 229 -3.02 3.35 12.49
CA ASP A 229 -3.44 2.64 11.30
C ASP A 229 -4.30 1.42 11.67
N TYR A 230 -5.58 1.50 11.33
CA TYR A 230 -6.56 0.42 11.45
C TYR A 230 -7.07 -0.06 10.09
N GLN A 231 -6.56 0.53 9.00
CA GLN A 231 -6.80 0.02 7.64
C GLN A 231 -6.01 -1.27 7.43
N THR A 232 -4.72 -1.24 7.77
CA THR A 232 -3.85 -2.39 7.95
C THR A 232 -3.37 -2.35 9.39
N ASN A 233 -3.89 -3.25 10.20
CA ASN A 233 -3.75 -3.15 11.65
C ASN A 233 -2.29 -3.05 12.09
N TYR A 234 -1.94 -1.94 12.73
CA TYR A 234 -0.57 -1.62 13.18
C TYR A 234 0.00 -2.69 14.12
N GLU A 235 -0.81 -3.21 15.05
CA GLU A 235 -0.33 -4.20 16.03
C GLU A 235 0.03 -5.53 15.34
N GLN A 236 -0.70 -5.90 14.29
CA GLN A 236 -0.35 -7.08 13.47
C GLN A 236 0.93 -6.86 12.67
N ALA A 237 1.09 -5.66 12.10
CA ALA A 237 2.32 -5.31 11.39
C ALA A 237 3.54 -5.39 12.31
N GLN A 238 3.43 -4.91 13.55
CA GLN A 238 4.48 -4.99 14.56
C GLN A 238 4.76 -6.44 14.96
N ALA A 239 3.73 -7.21 15.32
CA ALA A 239 3.87 -8.62 15.72
C ALA A 239 4.47 -9.50 14.60
N TYR A 240 4.19 -9.16 13.34
CA TYR A 240 4.80 -9.81 12.19
C TYR A 240 6.26 -9.39 12.04
N PHE A 241 6.56 -8.10 12.12
CA PHE A 241 7.92 -7.57 12.01
C PHE A 241 8.86 -8.18 13.05
N ASP A 242 8.39 -8.42 14.28
CA ASP A 242 9.20 -9.05 15.35
C ASP A 242 9.67 -10.45 14.95
N LYS A 243 8.90 -11.19 14.17
CA LYS A 243 9.20 -12.55 13.69
C LYS A 243 10.08 -12.59 12.45
N ILE A 244 10.26 -11.46 11.74
CA ILE A 244 11.05 -11.42 10.52
C ILE A 244 12.49 -11.75 10.80
N ASP A 245 13.04 -12.65 9.98
CA ASP A 245 14.44 -12.98 9.84
C ASP A 245 14.93 -12.45 8.49
N ALA A 246 15.81 -11.47 8.52
CA ALA A 246 16.35 -10.79 7.36
C ALA A 246 17.79 -10.34 7.63
N PRO A 247 18.64 -10.11 6.60
CA PRO A 247 20.02 -9.65 6.79
C PRO A 247 20.12 -8.37 7.63
N TYR A 248 19.16 -7.48 7.47
CA TYR A 248 18.95 -6.32 8.31
C TYR A 248 17.45 -6.01 8.38
N LYS A 249 16.97 -5.59 9.55
CA LYS A 249 15.58 -5.13 9.68
C LYS A 249 15.45 -3.94 10.62
N LYS A 250 14.58 -3.00 10.27
CA LYS A 250 14.27 -1.85 11.13
C LYS A 250 12.83 -1.40 10.94
N MET A 251 12.16 -1.08 12.05
CA MET A 251 10.81 -0.55 12.06
C MET A 251 10.79 0.89 12.53
N TYR A 252 10.05 1.73 11.82
CA TYR A 252 9.79 3.11 12.17
C TYR A 252 8.31 3.27 12.49
N ILE A 253 8.01 3.96 13.57
CA ILE A 253 6.66 4.26 14.00
C ILE A 253 6.42 5.75 13.84
N MET A 254 5.41 6.10 13.05
CA MET A 254 4.93 7.48 12.91
C MET A 254 3.79 7.71 13.91
N GLU A 255 4.10 8.45 14.96
CA GLU A 255 3.16 8.72 16.06
C GLU A 255 1.96 9.55 15.60
N ASN A 256 0.77 9.20 16.13
CA ASN A 256 -0.50 9.87 15.82
C ASN A 256 -0.80 9.94 14.32
N THR A 257 -0.46 8.89 13.58
CA THR A 257 -0.61 8.84 12.14
C THR A 257 -1.48 7.64 11.74
N THR A 258 -2.42 7.87 10.84
CA THR A 258 -3.32 6.86 10.26
C THR A 258 -2.70 6.25 9.00
N HIS A 259 -3.50 5.52 8.21
CA HIS A 259 -3.06 4.81 7.00
C HIS A 259 -2.48 5.72 5.90
N GLY A 260 -2.96 6.96 5.80
CA GLY A 260 -2.51 7.94 4.79
C GLY A 260 -1.21 8.66 5.14
N LEU A 261 -0.21 7.94 5.69
CA LEU A 261 1.03 8.56 6.17
C LEU A 261 1.86 9.21 5.06
N LEU A 262 1.80 8.70 3.83
CA LEU A 262 2.47 9.30 2.65
C LEU A 262 1.89 10.66 2.29
N GLU A 263 0.59 10.84 2.49
CA GLU A 263 -0.14 12.04 2.15
C GLU A 263 -0.16 13.04 3.30
N SER A 264 -0.38 12.57 4.52
CA SER A 264 -0.58 13.43 5.68
C SER A 264 0.73 13.88 6.35
N LYS A 265 1.77 13.07 6.27
CA LYS A 265 3.06 13.30 6.91
C LYS A 265 4.23 13.14 5.94
N SER A 266 4.05 13.60 4.69
CA SER A 266 4.98 13.30 3.60
C SER A 266 6.40 13.81 3.86
N GLN A 267 6.60 14.88 4.63
CA GLN A 267 7.94 15.33 5.01
C GLN A 267 8.59 14.40 6.03
N ALA A 268 7.90 14.03 7.09
CA ALA A 268 8.43 13.10 8.10
C ALA A 268 8.72 11.72 7.49
N PHE A 269 7.87 11.27 6.57
CA PHE A 269 8.11 10.05 5.81
C PHE A 269 9.37 10.16 4.94
N SER A 270 9.55 11.30 4.26
CA SER A 270 10.77 11.58 3.48
C SER A 270 12.03 11.54 4.35
N ASP A 271 12.00 12.13 5.54
CA ASP A 271 13.14 12.15 6.46
C ASP A 271 13.56 10.71 6.84
N ILE A 272 12.58 9.82 7.05
CA ILE A 272 12.84 8.39 7.29
C ILE A 272 13.48 7.73 6.05
N LEU A 273 12.98 8.01 4.84
CA LEU A 273 13.58 7.46 3.62
C LEU A 273 15.03 7.92 3.41
N HIS A 274 15.36 9.16 3.76
CA HIS A 274 16.73 9.65 3.73
C HIS A 274 17.62 8.92 4.74
N GLU A 275 17.11 8.59 5.93
CA GLU A 275 17.83 7.78 6.91
C GLU A 275 18.08 6.38 6.36
N ILE A 276 17.06 5.72 5.78
CA ILE A 276 17.19 4.39 5.17
C ILE A 276 18.23 4.41 4.05
N ALA A 277 18.21 5.42 3.17
CA ALA A 277 19.18 5.54 2.09
C ALA A 277 20.63 5.58 2.62
N LYS A 278 20.88 6.39 3.66
CA LYS A 278 22.20 6.48 4.31
C LYS A 278 22.62 5.17 4.99
N GLU A 279 21.68 4.43 5.59
CA GLU A 279 21.97 3.12 6.18
C GLU A 279 22.36 2.10 5.11
N GLN A 280 21.65 2.12 3.98
CA GLN A 280 21.94 1.21 2.87
C GLN A 280 23.29 1.47 2.22
N GLU A 281 23.70 2.74 2.08
CA GLU A 281 25.04 3.07 1.59
C GLU A 281 26.14 2.44 2.48
N LYS A 282 25.97 2.51 3.80
CA LYS A 282 26.92 1.90 4.75
C LYS A 282 26.98 0.37 4.69
N HIS A 283 25.90 -0.29 4.28
CA HIS A 283 25.85 -1.74 4.15
C HIS A 283 26.43 -2.24 2.82
N ARG A 284 26.65 -1.34 1.85
CA ARG A 284 27.32 -1.65 0.58
C ARG A 284 28.85 -1.54 0.64
N GLU A 285 29.38 -0.77 1.61
CA GLU A 285 30.82 -0.67 1.91
C GLU A 285 31.30 -1.85 2.74
#